data_de8bddd6fa6dd680146453e8788d5c90
#
_entry.id   de8bddd6fa6dd680146453e8788d5c90
#
_cell.length_a   1.000
_cell.length_b   1.000
_cell.length_c   1.000
_cell.angle_alpha   90.00
_cell.angle_beta   90.00
_cell.angle_gamma   90.00
#
_symmetry.space_group_name_H-M   'P 1'
#
loop_
_entity.id
_entity.type
_entity.pdbx_description
1 polymer ?
#
loop_
_entity_poly.entity_id
_entity_poly.type
_entity_poly.pdbx_seq_one_letter_code
_entity_poly.pdbx_strand_id
1 'polypeptide(L)'
;MTEIVEPCRFIHASGSGRVDKPWGYELRWAITDRYLGKLIHINQGHALSLQYHVQKDEWIYLQSGALDLQLEDDSGEMQTHRLAPGMSAHVPAGRRHRFAAREDCDVFEVSSPEIDDVVRIEDSYGRAGTSAP
;
A
#
# COMPACT_ATOMS: atom_id res chain seq x y z
N MET A 1 12.39 30.89 24.28
CA MET A 1 12.73 29.65 23.59
C MET A 1 12.25 29.71 22.15
N THR A 2 13.10 29.44 21.22
CA THR A 2 12.75 29.48 19.80
C THR A 2 12.32 28.09 19.34
N GLU A 3 11.12 27.96 18.79
CA GLU A 3 10.71 26.71 18.14
C GLU A 3 11.52 26.52 16.86
N ILE A 4 11.97 25.27 16.65
CA ILE A 4 12.61 24.90 15.40
C ILE A 4 11.49 24.41 14.47
N VAL A 5 11.31 25.12 13.36
CA VAL A 5 10.38 24.74 12.31
C VAL A 5 11.17 24.12 11.17
N GLU A 6 10.78 22.91 10.77
CA GLU A 6 11.39 22.25 9.62
C GLU A 6 11.17 23.06 8.34
N PRO A 7 12.13 23.12 7.43
CA PRO A 7 11.93 23.76 6.14
C PRO A 7 10.92 22.98 5.31
N CYS A 8 10.15 23.70 4.49
CA CYS A 8 9.30 23.05 3.49
C CYS A 8 10.15 22.26 2.48
N ARG A 9 9.64 21.12 2.04
CA ARG A 9 10.30 20.27 1.07
C ARG A 9 9.42 20.10 -0.16
N PHE A 10 10.06 20.05 -1.32
CA PHE A 10 9.38 19.86 -2.60
C PHE A 10 10.06 18.70 -3.33
N ILE A 11 9.29 17.72 -3.78
CA ILE A 11 9.80 16.60 -4.56
C ILE A 11 8.94 16.38 -5.80
N HIS A 12 9.52 15.76 -6.81
CA HIS A 12 8.77 15.22 -7.93
C HIS A 12 8.65 13.71 -7.71
N ALA A 13 7.45 13.25 -7.31
CA ALA A 13 7.28 11.86 -6.87
C ALA A 13 7.58 10.84 -7.96
N SER A 14 7.32 11.18 -9.24
CA SER A 14 7.68 10.31 -10.38
C SER A 14 9.19 10.17 -10.60
N GLY A 15 9.99 11.03 -9.98
CA GLY A 15 11.45 10.94 -9.98
C GLY A 15 11.95 10.24 -8.73
N SER A 16 12.20 11.02 -7.66
CA SER A 16 12.83 10.52 -6.43
C SER A 16 11.96 9.59 -5.59
N GLY A 17 10.63 9.66 -5.74
CA GLY A 17 9.69 8.85 -4.97
C GLY A 17 9.24 7.57 -5.65
N ARG A 18 9.70 7.28 -6.86
CA ARG A 18 9.25 6.10 -7.61
C ARG A 18 10.02 4.85 -7.19
N VAL A 19 9.26 3.78 -6.92
CA VAL A 19 9.80 2.44 -6.67
C VAL A 19 9.09 1.47 -7.61
N ASP A 20 9.84 0.86 -8.52
CA ASP A 20 9.28 -0.16 -9.42
C ASP A 20 9.04 -1.46 -8.68
N LYS A 21 7.92 -2.10 -8.99
CA LYS A 21 7.48 -3.36 -8.40
C LYS A 21 7.16 -4.37 -9.50
N PRO A 22 7.19 -5.69 -9.21
CA PRO A 22 6.85 -6.71 -10.22
C PRO A 22 5.43 -6.55 -10.80
N TRP A 23 4.53 -5.96 -10.03
CA TRP A 23 3.11 -5.78 -10.38
C TRP A 23 2.77 -4.38 -10.91
N GLY A 24 3.72 -3.46 -10.92
CA GLY A 24 3.52 -2.07 -11.34
C GLY A 24 4.55 -1.15 -10.70
N TYR A 25 4.09 -0.13 -9.99
CA TYR A 25 5.00 0.78 -9.27
C TYR A 25 4.28 1.48 -8.13
N GLU A 26 5.05 2.07 -7.23
CA GLU A 26 4.53 3.01 -6.24
C GLU A 26 5.26 4.34 -6.33
N LEU A 27 4.52 5.40 -6.07
CA LEU A 27 5.06 6.76 -5.94
C LEU A 27 4.90 7.17 -4.49
N ARG A 28 6.04 7.34 -3.81
CA ARG A 28 6.07 7.79 -2.41
C ARG A 28 6.08 9.32 -2.43
N TRP A 29 4.90 9.92 -2.32
CA TRP A 29 4.74 11.36 -2.47
C TRP A 29 4.76 12.12 -1.14
N ALA A 30 4.65 11.43 -0.02
CA ALA A 30 4.75 12.02 1.32
C ALA A 30 5.43 11.03 2.25
N ILE A 31 6.44 11.48 2.97
CA ILE A 31 7.12 10.68 3.98
C ILE A 31 7.66 11.59 5.09
N THR A 32 7.28 11.28 6.32
CA THR A 32 7.81 11.90 7.53
C THR A 32 7.96 10.82 8.59
N ASP A 33 8.43 11.21 9.77
CA ASP A 33 8.50 10.31 10.93
C ASP A 33 7.11 10.00 11.54
N ARG A 34 6.04 10.59 10.99
CA ARG A 34 4.67 10.43 11.51
C ARG A 34 3.72 9.76 10.53
N TYR A 35 3.93 9.90 9.22
CA TYR A 35 3.03 9.36 8.20
C TYR A 35 3.74 9.09 6.89
N LEU A 36 3.07 8.32 6.05
CA LEU A 36 3.49 7.96 4.71
C LEU A 36 2.31 8.10 3.75
N GLY A 37 2.55 8.68 2.58
CA GLY A 37 1.58 8.73 1.49
C GLY A 37 2.16 8.13 0.22
N LYS A 38 1.40 7.26 -0.44
CA LYS A 38 1.78 6.61 -1.69
C LYS A 38 0.67 6.66 -2.71
N LEU A 39 1.05 6.66 -3.98
CA LEU A 39 0.21 6.19 -5.07
C LEU A 39 0.74 4.82 -5.48
N ILE A 40 -0.13 3.82 -5.50
CA ILE A 40 0.19 2.45 -5.90
C ILE A 40 -0.51 2.19 -7.23
N HIS A 41 0.28 1.95 -8.29
CA HIS A 41 -0.23 1.54 -9.58
C HIS A 41 -0.06 0.04 -9.75
N ILE A 42 -1.17 -0.67 -9.97
CA ILE A 42 -1.18 -2.11 -10.15
C ILE A 42 -1.69 -2.41 -11.56
N ASN A 43 -0.87 -3.10 -12.34
CA ASN A 43 -1.24 -3.49 -13.69
C ASN A 43 -2.33 -4.57 -13.68
N GLN A 44 -3.22 -4.50 -14.65
CA GLN A 44 -4.31 -5.48 -14.81
C GLN A 44 -3.76 -6.92 -14.76
N GLY A 45 -4.44 -7.77 -14.00
CA GLY A 45 -4.08 -9.18 -13.84
C GLY A 45 -2.94 -9.43 -12.85
N HIS A 46 -2.38 -8.39 -12.26
CA HIS A 46 -1.34 -8.51 -11.24
C HIS A 46 -1.89 -8.32 -9.83
N ALA A 47 -1.17 -8.85 -8.86
CA ALA A 47 -1.54 -8.75 -7.45
C ALA A 47 -0.30 -8.50 -6.60
N LEU A 48 -0.48 -7.78 -5.50
CA LEU A 48 0.50 -7.72 -4.43
C LEU A 48 0.55 -9.07 -3.71
N SER A 49 1.55 -9.24 -2.84
CA SER A 49 1.62 -10.42 -1.99
C SER A 49 0.43 -10.50 -1.03
N LEU A 50 0.10 -11.71 -0.61
CA LEU A 50 -0.67 -11.90 0.62
C LEU A 50 0.26 -11.59 1.78
N GLN A 51 -0.05 -10.57 2.56
CA GLN A 51 0.86 -9.98 3.53
C GLN A 51 0.12 -9.41 4.74
N TYR A 52 0.88 -9.11 5.78
CA TYR A 52 0.41 -8.27 6.88
C TYR A 52 1.55 -7.36 7.36
N HIS A 53 1.18 -6.33 8.10
CA HIS A 53 2.12 -5.42 8.75
C HIS A 53 2.05 -5.62 10.26
N VAL A 54 3.19 -5.59 10.93
CA VAL A 54 3.25 -5.77 12.39
C VAL A 54 2.75 -4.52 13.12
N GLN A 55 3.18 -3.34 12.65
CA GLN A 55 2.86 -2.05 13.27
C GLN A 55 2.12 -1.09 12.35
N LYS A 56 2.39 -1.16 11.04
CA LYS A 56 1.86 -0.21 10.07
C LYS A 56 0.34 -0.32 9.99
N ASP A 57 -0.31 0.81 10.16
CA ASP A 57 -1.75 1.00 9.99
C ASP A 57 -1.98 1.83 8.73
N GLU A 58 -2.88 1.39 7.85
CA GLU A 58 -3.10 2.07 6.58
C GLU A 58 -4.57 2.21 6.21
N TRP A 59 -4.87 3.28 5.47
CA TRP A 59 -6.09 3.45 4.71
C TRP A 59 -5.74 3.50 3.23
N ILE A 60 -6.59 2.88 2.42
CA ILE A 60 -6.49 2.96 0.95
C ILE A 60 -7.74 3.59 0.37
N TYR A 61 -7.56 4.22 -0.80
CA TYR A 61 -8.62 4.84 -1.59
C TYR A 61 -8.39 4.47 -3.05
N LEU A 62 -9.39 3.87 -3.70
CA LEU A 62 -9.30 3.52 -5.11
C LEU A 62 -9.64 4.76 -5.95
N GLN A 63 -8.63 5.28 -6.67
CA GLN A 63 -8.79 6.43 -7.55
C GLN A 63 -9.36 6.02 -8.91
N SER A 64 -8.87 4.92 -9.47
CA SER A 64 -9.28 4.43 -10.78
C SER A 64 -9.08 2.92 -10.90
N GLY A 65 -9.82 2.30 -11.82
CA GLY A 65 -9.73 0.89 -12.10
C GLY A 65 -10.72 0.04 -11.32
N ALA A 66 -10.40 -1.25 -11.18
CA ALA A 66 -11.20 -2.23 -10.46
C ALA A 66 -10.27 -3.11 -9.61
N LEU A 67 -10.45 -3.05 -8.30
CA LEU A 67 -9.58 -3.70 -7.32
C LEU A 67 -10.34 -4.71 -6.50
N ASP A 68 -9.80 -5.93 -6.38
CA ASP A 68 -10.24 -6.89 -5.38
C ASP A 68 -9.33 -6.75 -4.15
N LEU A 69 -9.91 -6.35 -3.02
CA LEU A 69 -9.25 -6.34 -1.72
C LEU A 69 -9.61 -7.62 -0.98
N GLN A 70 -8.62 -8.50 -0.81
CA GLN A 70 -8.73 -9.63 0.10
C GLN A 70 -8.28 -9.18 1.47
N LEU A 71 -9.15 -9.31 2.46
CA LEU A 71 -8.91 -8.80 3.81
C LEU A 71 -9.42 -9.79 4.85
N GLU A 72 -8.60 -10.08 5.83
CA GLU A 72 -8.95 -10.91 6.97
C GLU A 72 -10.01 -10.22 7.82
N ASP A 73 -11.10 -10.93 8.12
CA ASP A 73 -12.16 -10.43 8.99
C ASP A 73 -11.87 -10.70 10.49
N ASP A 74 -12.80 -10.31 11.35
CA ASP A 74 -12.63 -10.46 12.80
C ASP A 74 -12.57 -11.92 13.26
N SER A 75 -13.06 -12.87 12.44
CA SER A 75 -12.99 -14.31 12.74
C SER A 75 -11.75 -15.00 12.20
N GLY A 76 -10.88 -14.26 11.50
CA GLY A 76 -9.68 -14.80 10.86
C GLY A 76 -9.92 -15.35 9.45
N GLU A 77 -11.12 -15.19 8.90
CA GLU A 77 -11.46 -15.63 7.55
C GLU A 77 -11.09 -14.55 6.53
N MET A 78 -10.55 -14.98 5.37
CA MET A 78 -10.28 -14.07 4.27
C MET A 78 -11.55 -13.78 3.48
N GLN A 79 -11.88 -12.49 3.33
CA GLN A 79 -13.02 -12.03 2.54
C GLN A 79 -12.53 -11.22 1.36
N THR A 80 -13.18 -11.37 0.21
CA THR A 80 -12.88 -10.57 -0.98
C THR A 80 -13.90 -9.46 -1.13
N HIS A 81 -13.39 -8.21 -1.16
CA HIS A 81 -14.21 -7.01 -1.37
C HIS A 81 -13.87 -6.40 -2.72
N ARG A 82 -14.88 -6.23 -3.57
CA ARG A 82 -14.71 -5.56 -4.86
C ARG A 82 -14.84 -4.06 -4.67
N LEU A 83 -13.75 -3.34 -4.86
CA LEU A 83 -13.74 -1.89 -4.75
C LEU A 83 -13.94 -1.25 -6.12
N ALA A 84 -14.79 -0.23 -6.16
CA ALA A 84 -14.98 0.68 -7.28
C ALA A 84 -14.34 2.03 -6.96
N PRO A 85 -14.01 2.86 -7.99
CA PRO A 85 -13.45 4.18 -7.74
C PRO A 85 -14.28 5.01 -6.76
N GLY A 86 -13.61 5.66 -5.82
CA GLY A 86 -14.23 6.42 -4.74
C GLY A 86 -14.41 5.65 -3.44
N MET A 87 -14.23 4.34 -3.45
CA MET A 87 -14.29 3.54 -2.23
C MET A 87 -12.95 3.57 -1.50
N SER A 88 -13.02 3.57 -0.17
CA SER A 88 -11.85 3.48 0.70
C SER A 88 -12.02 2.35 1.71
N ALA A 89 -10.89 1.86 2.22
CA ALA A 89 -10.86 0.78 3.20
C ALA A 89 -9.74 0.97 4.21
N HIS A 90 -10.03 0.61 5.45
CA HIS A 90 -9.02 0.56 6.51
C HIS A 90 -8.41 -0.84 6.57
N VAL A 91 -7.08 -0.89 6.57
CA VAL A 91 -6.31 -2.12 6.75
C VAL A 91 -5.48 -1.97 8.02
N PRO A 92 -6.01 -2.44 9.16
CA PRO A 92 -5.30 -2.34 10.43
C PRO A 92 -4.04 -3.20 10.46
N ALA A 93 -3.09 -2.82 11.31
CA ALA A 93 -1.94 -3.65 11.60
C ALA A 93 -2.36 -5.07 12.03
N GLY A 94 -1.61 -6.07 11.59
CA GLY A 94 -1.86 -7.47 11.91
C GLY A 94 -2.87 -8.18 11.00
N ARG A 95 -3.62 -7.46 10.18
CA ARG A 95 -4.60 -8.07 9.27
C ARG A 95 -3.94 -8.54 7.99
N ARG A 96 -4.11 -9.80 7.65
CA ARG A 96 -3.67 -10.34 6.35
C ARG A 96 -4.51 -9.72 5.24
N HIS A 97 -3.86 -9.30 4.17
CA HIS A 97 -4.52 -8.68 3.03
C HIS A 97 -3.75 -8.87 1.74
N ARG A 98 -4.45 -8.72 0.61
CA ARG A 98 -3.89 -8.73 -0.73
C ARG A 98 -4.70 -7.83 -1.64
N PHE A 99 -4.01 -7.05 -2.46
CA PHE A 99 -4.62 -6.23 -3.52
C PHE A 99 -4.43 -6.96 -4.85
N ALA A 100 -5.53 -7.19 -5.57
CA ALA A 100 -5.50 -7.81 -6.90
C ALA A 100 -6.24 -6.93 -7.90
N ALA A 101 -5.56 -6.52 -8.97
CA ALA A 101 -6.13 -5.63 -9.98
C ALA A 101 -6.88 -6.42 -11.04
N ARG A 102 -8.20 -6.19 -11.16
CA ARG A 102 -9.00 -6.70 -12.29
C ARG A 102 -8.84 -5.83 -13.53
N GLU A 103 -8.52 -4.57 -13.33
CA GLU A 103 -8.12 -3.58 -14.35
C GLU A 103 -6.92 -2.83 -13.81
N ASP A 104 -6.22 -2.06 -14.65
CA ASP A 104 -5.17 -1.17 -14.15
C ASP A 104 -5.75 -0.28 -13.05
N CYS A 105 -5.11 -0.28 -11.89
CA CYS A 105 -5.57 0.44 -10.72
C CYS A 105 -4.60 1.52 -10.29
N ASP A 106 -5.14 2.66 -9.88
CA ASP A 106 -4.43 3.66 -9.10
C ASP A 106 -5.05 3.73 -7.71
N VAL A 107 -4.25 3.41 -6.70
CA VAL A 107 -4.66 3.32 -5.29
C VAL A 107 -3.85 4.32 -4.49
N PHE A 108 -4.51 5.22 -3.79
CA PHE A 108 -3.84 6.05 -2.79
C PHE A 108 -3.79 5.31 -1.46
N GLU A 109 -2.63 5.36 -0.83
CA GLU A 109 -2.41 4.87 0.53
C GLU A 109 -1.95 6.01 1.41
N VAL A 110 -2.54 6.11 2.60
CA VAL A 110 -2.00 6.89 3.71
C VAL A 110 -1.78 5.94 4.87
N SER A 111 -0.64 6.04 5.53
CA SER A 111 -0.28 5.09 6.58
C SER A 111 0.62 5.72 7.63
N SER A 112 0.79 5.01 8.74
CA SER A 112 1.89 5.23 9.66
C SER A 112 3.23 4.96 8.95
N PRO A 113 4.38 5.44 9.48
CA PRO A 113 5.59 5.60 8.67
C PRO A 113 6.45 4.33 8.52
N GLU A 114 6.01 3.18 8.98
CA GLU A 114 6.79 1.94 8.95
C GLU A 114 6.86 1.37 7.52
N ILE A 115 7.71 1.96 6.68
CA ILE A 115 7.74 1.72 5.24
C ILE A 115 8.18 0.30 4.86
N ASP A 116 9.07 -0.31 5.65
CA ASP A 116 9.63 -1.65 5.39
C ASP A 116 8.96 -2.74 6.23
N ASP A 117 7.91 -2.40 6.95
CA ASP A 117 7.17 -3.33 7.81
C ASP A 117 6.20 -4.17 6.98
N VAL A 118 6.70 -5.25 6.39
CA VAL A 118 5.89 -6.19 5.64
C VAL A 118 6.33 -7.63 5.90
N VAL A 119 5.36 -8.50 6.16
CA VAL A 119 5.56 -9.96 6.21
C VAL A 119 4.75 -10.57 5.06
N ARG A 120 5.44 -11.11 4.08
CA ARG A 120 4.82 -11.74 2.92
C ARG A 120 4.60 -13.22 3.17
N ILE A 121 3.35 -13.67 3.02
CA ILE A 121 2.95 -15.07 3.22
C ILE A 121 2.95 -15.81 1.89
N GLU A 122 2.34 -15.23 0.85
CA GLU A 122 2.32 -15.74 -0.51
C GLU A 122 2.62 -14.61 -1.49
N ASP A 123 3.39 -14.92 -2.53
CA ASP A 123 3.76 -13.94 -3.53
C ASP A 123 3.96 -14.61 -4.90
N SER A 124 3.30 -14.07 -5.93
CA SER A 124 3.41 -14.56 -7.30
C SER A 124 4.78 -14.30 -7.94
N TYR A 125 5.64 -13.51 -7.29
CA TYR A 125 6.93 -13.05 -7.82
C TYR A 125 8.13 -13.56 -7.02
N GLY A 126 7.92 -14.58 -6.17
CA GLY A 126 9.00 -15.25 -5.43
C GLY A 126 9.55 -14.48 -4.22
N ARG A 127 8.81 -13.50 -3.68
CA ARG A 127 9.25 -12.69 -2.53
C ARG A 127 8.69 -13.17 -1.19
N ALA A 128 7.91 -14.28 -1.19
CA ALA A 128 7.33 -14.82 0.04
C ALA A 128 8.41 -15.07 1.10
N GLY A 129 8.13 -14.69 2.36
CA GLY A 129 9.07 -14.79 3.46
C GLY A 129 10.18 -13.75 3.45
N THR A 130 10.14 -12.76 2.56
CA THR A 130 11.13 -11.67 2.47
C THR A 130 10.44 -10.31 2.59
N SER A 131 11.24 -9.26 2.82
CA SER A 131 10.81 -7.85 2.72
C SER A 131 11.43 -7.16 1.50
N ALA A 132 11.90 -7.93 0.52
CA ALA A 132 12.47 -7.39 -0.73
C ALA A 132 11.44 -6.53 -1.48
N PRO A 133 11.90 -5.51 -2.23
CA PRO A 133 11.03 -4.63 -3.01
C PRO A 133 10.22 -5.36 -4.07
#